data_ff0a3a2cdfcf0998073c314e5af93df0
#
_entry.id   ff0a3a2cdfcf0998073c314e5af93df0
#
_cell.length_a   1.000
_cell.length_b   1.000
_cell.length_c   1.000
_cell.angle_alpha   90.00
_cell.angle_beta   90.00
_cell.angle_gamma   90.00
#
_symmetry.space_group_name_H-M   'P 1'
#
loop_
_entity.id
_entity.type
_entity.pdbx_description
1 polymer ?
#
loop_
_entity_poly.entity_id
_entity_poly.type
_entity_poly.pdbx_seq_one_letter_code
_entity_poly.pdbx_strand_id
1 'polypeptide(L)'
;RIRTEKGKSVNGSPFAPYSTKPFFFNTKPESSPVYKFFEGGYREFRASKGRSTKPDLNFSGKMLSSMTTKITANQASLFFRRQAENKKAFFHDIAGAGKGRVVRPFFSINRQEENQIVKVFNSKIGKILQ
;
A
#
# COMPACT_ATOMS: atom_id res chain seq x y z
N ARG A 1 -3.83 7.06 0.63
CA ARG A 1 -4.92 6.12 0.94
C ARG A 1 -5.90 6.00 -0.22
N ILE A 2 -6.48 7.11 -0.71
CA ILE A 2 -7.45 7.11 -1.83
C ILE A 2 -6.90 6.39 -3.07
N ARG A 3 -5.63 6.60 -3.38
CA ARG A 3 -4.95 5.96 -4.52
C ARG A 3 -4.96 4.43 -4.41
N THR A 4 -4.61 3.89 -3.25
CA THR A 4 -4.59 2.44 -3.01
C THR A 4 -5.98 1.84 -3.01
N GLU A 5 -6.97 2.53 -2.46
CA GLU A 5 -8.38 2.11 -2.48
C GLU A 5 -8.91 2.00 -3.92
N LYS A 6 -8.44 2.88 -4.81
CA LYS A 6 -8.75 2.83 -6.26
C LYS A 6 -7.89 1.83 -7.04
N GLY A 7 -6.95 1.13 -6.39
CA GLY A 7 -6.04 0.19 -7.05
C GLY A 7 -5.06 0.85 -8.01
N LYS A 8 -4.64 2.08 -7.73
CA LYS A 8 -3.78 2.88 -8.61
C LYS A 8 -2.41 3.15 -7.99
N SER A 9 -1.40 3.13 -8.85
CA SER A 9 -0.03 3.51 -8.53
C SER A 9 0.15 5.04 -8.44
N VAL A 10 1.36 5.47 -8.11
CA VAL A 10 1.74 6.90 -8.00
C VAL A 10 1.47 7.67 -9.30
N ASN A 11 1.74 7.05 -10.44
CA ASN A 11 1.53 7.65 -11.76
C ASN A 11 0.09 7.47 -12.31
N GLY A 12 -0.83 6.95 -11.50
CA GLY A 12 -2.23 6.74 -11.88
C GLY A 12 -2.53 5.43 -12.61
N SER A 13 -1.52 4.65 -12.98
CA SER A 13 -1.70 3.34 -13.63
C SER A 13 -2.33 2.33 -12.66
N PRO A 14 -3.15 1.39 -13.14
CA PRO A 14 -3.68 0.32 -12.30
C PRO A 14 -2.56 -0.51 -11.68
N PHE A 15 -2.75 -0.99 -10.46
CA PHE A 15 -1.86 -1.99 -9.89
C PHE A 15 -1.94 -3.30 -10.67
N ALA A 16 -0.78 -3.98 -10.77
CA ALA A 16 -0.75 -5.34 -11.27
C ALA A 16 -1.70 -6.25 -10.48
N PRO A 17 -2.48 -7.12 -11.14
CA PRO A 17 -3.48 -7.97 -10.50
C PRO A 17 -2.87 -8.91 -9.46
N TYR A 18 -3.70 -9.41 -8.56
CA TYR A 18 -3.29 -10.49 -7.67
C TYR A 18 -3.13 -11.80 -8.45
N SER A 19 -2.15 -12.62 -8.01
CA SER A 19 -1.85 -13.90 -8.63
C SER A 19 -3.06 -14.84 -8.61
N THR A 20 -3.30 -15.47 -9.75
CA THR A 20 -4.23 -16.59 -9.92
C THR A 20 -3.52 -17.94 -9.94
N LYS A 21 -2.19 -17.98 -9.76
CA LYS A 21 -1.43 -19.24 -9.71
C LYS A 21 -1.77 -20.01 -8.45
N PRO A 22 -2.11 -21.31 -8.58
CA PRO A 22 -2.46 -22.16 -7.43
C PRO A 22 -1.38 -22.19 -6.36
N PHE A 23 -1.79 -22.27 -5.09
CA PHE A 23 -0.86 -22.42 -3.97
C PHE A 23 -1.54 -23.06 -2.76
N PHE A 24 -0.71 -23.59 -1.85
CA PHE A 24 -1.14 -24.07 -0.55
C PHE A 24 -0.89 -22.99 0.51
N PHE A 25 -1.85 -22.78 1.38
CA PHE A 25 -1.75 -21.87 2.53
C PHE A 25 -1.90 -22.64 3.83
N ASN A 26 -0.94 -22.51 4.73
CA ASN A 26 -1.04 -23.08 6.06
C ASN A 26 -1.97 -22.22 6.93
N THR A 27 -3.11 -22.80 7.35
CA THR A 27 -4.11 -22.10 8.13
C THR A 27 -3.85 -22.14 9.63
N LYS A 28 -2.95 -23.02 10.09
CA LYS A 28 -2.57 -23.19 11.51
C LYS A 28 -1.06 -23.33 11.66
N PRO A 29 -0.29 -22.23 11.54
CA PRO A 29 1.18 -22.28 11.52
C PRO A 29 1.81 -22.75 12.85
N GLU A 30 1.12 -22.56 14.00
CA GLU A 30 1.66 -22.80 15.34
C GLU A 30 1.25 -24.17 15.95
N SER A 31 0.42 -24.94 15.24
CA SER A 31 -0.04 -26.28 15.65
C SER A 31 0.20 -27.26 14.51
N SER A 32 -0.44 -28.43 14.55
CA SER A 32 -0.40 -29.33 13.39
C SER A 32 -0.76 -28.59 12.11
N PRO A 33 0.14 -28.54 11.12
CA PRO A 33 -0.07 -27.69 9.94
C PRO A 33 -1.26 -28.20 9.14
N VAL A 34 -2.23 -27.30 8.90
CA VAL A 34 -3.40 -27.58 8.06
C VAL A 34 -3.27 -26.73 6.80
N TYR A 35 -2.97 -27.38 5.69
CA TYR A 35 -2.86 -26.72 4.41
C TYR A 35 -4.21 -26.69 3.68
N LYS A 36 -4.60 -25.52 3.21
CA LYS A 36 -5.73 -25.35 2.30
C LYS A 36 -5.19 -25.00 0.91
N PHE A 37 -5.70 -25.70 -0.11
CA PHE A 37 -5.37 -25.44 -1.51
C PHE A 37 -6.28 -24.36 -2.08
N PHE A 38 -5.71 -23.41 -2.81
CA PHE A 38 -6.40 -22.35 -3.53
C PHE A 38 -6.03 -22.44 -5.00
N GLU A 39 -6.93 -22.99 -5.81
CA GLU A 39 -6.73 -23.17 -7.25
C GLU A 39 -6.66 -21.83 -7.99
N GLY A 40 -7.55 -20.88 -7.65
CA GLY A 40 -7.55 -19.51 -8.17
C GLY A 40 -6.50 -18.58 -7.54
N GLY A 41 -5.52 -19.14 -6.81
CA GLY A 41 -4.37 -18.44 -6.29
C GLY A 41 -4.68 -17.44 -5.18
N TYR A 42 -3.82 -16.43 -5.05
CA TYR A 42 -3.97 -15.42 -4.00
C TYR A 42 -5.25 -14.60 -4.13
N ARG A 43 -5.77 -14.45 -5.35
CA ARG A 43 -7.05 -13.79 -5.59
C ARG A 43 -8.20 -14.55 -4.93
N GLU A 44 -8.25 -15.87 -5.08
CA GLU A 44 -9.25 -16.73 -4.41
C GLU A 44 -9.10 -16.72 -2.90
N PHE A 45 -7.86 -16.82 -2.40
CA PHE A 45 -7.58 -16.71 -0.96
C PHE A 45 -8.13 -15.40 -0.37
N ARG A 46 -7.96 -14.27 -1.04
CA ARG A 46 -8.53 -12.99 -0.59
C ARG A 46 -10.06 -13.04 -0.54
N ALA A 47 -10.69 -13.55 -1.60
CA ALA A 47 -12.14 -13.71 -1.64
C ALA A 47 -12.66 -14.58 -0.49
N SER A 48 -11.98 -15.70 -0.19
CA SER A 48 -12.34 -16.60 0.94
C SER A 48 -12.21 -15.92 2.31
N LYS A 49 -11.48 -14.81 2.41
CA LYS A 49 -11.34 -13.96 3.62
C LYS A 49 -12.27 -12.74 3.58
N GLY A 50 -13.23 -12.67 2.65
CA GLY A 50 -14.10 -11.52 2.49
C GLY A 50 -13.36 -10.23 2.10
N ARG A 51 -12.20 -10.36 1.41
CA ARG A 51 -11.38 -9.23 1.00
C ARG A 51 -11.51 -8.96 -0.49
N SER A 52 -11.31 -7.70 -0.88
CA SER A 52 -11.32 -7.30 -2.29
C SER A 52 -10.37 -8.16 -3.11
N THR A 53 -10.84 -8.62 -4.27
CA THR A 53 -10.04 -9.30 -5.28
C THR A 53 -9.30 -8.32 -6.19
N LYS A 54 -9.63 -7.02 -6.12
CA LYS A 54 -8.88 -5.96 -6.78
C LYS A 54 -7.66 -5.58 -5.93
N PRO A 55 -6.52 -5.27 -6.56
CA PRO A 55 -5.33 -4.84 -5.83
C PRO A 55 -5.54 -3.47 -5.16
N ASP A 56 -5.76 -3.46 -3.86
CA ASP A 56 -5.99 -2.28 -3.03
C ASP A 56 -4.94 -2.10 -1.93
N LEU A 57 -3.98 -3.03 -1.81
CA LEU A 57 -2.96 -3.12 -0.76
C LEU A 57 -3.55 -3.18 0.66
N ASN A 58 -4.83 -3.51 0.77
CA ASN A 58 -5.57 -3.55 2.02
C ASN A 58 -6.03 -4.98 2.33
N PHE A 59 -5.28 -5.73 3.12
CA PHE A 59 -5.71 -7.03 3.64
C PHE A 59 -6.33 -6.90 5.04
N SER A 60 -5.61 -6.33 6.00
CA SER A 60 -6.05 -6.11 7.38
C SER A 60 -6.25 -4.64 7.73
N GLY A 61 -5.96 -3.73 6.82
CA GLY A 61 -5.96 -2.29 7.07
C GLY A 61 -4.75 -1.76 7.83
N LYS A 62 -4.01 -2.63 8.52
CA LYS A 62 -2.94 -2.23 9.46
C LYS A 62 -1.83 -1.41 8.80
N MET A 63 -1.42 -1.76 7.58
CA MET A 63 -0.37 -1.02 6.88
C MET A 63 -0.81 0.42 6.59
N LEU A 64 -1.92 0.59 5.89
CA LEU A 64 -2.39 1.93 5.50
C LEU A 64 -2.84 2.78 6.70
N SER A 65 -3.39 2.16 7.76
CA SER A 65 -3.78 2.89 8.99
C SER A 65 -2.59 3.29 9.85
N SER A 66 -1.44 2.67 9.69
CA SER A 66 -0.20 3.04 10.40
C SER A 66 0.56 4.21 9.75
N MET A 67 0.11 4.66 8.57
CA MET A 67 0.69 5.81 7.89
C MET A 67 0.45 7.09 8.70
N THR A 68 1.51 7.86 8.90
CA THR A 68 1.48 9.08 9.70
C THR A 68 2.45 10.12 9.17
N THR A 69 2.29 11.35 9.60
CA THR A 69 3.17 12.48 9.26
C THR A 69 3.93 12.96 10.47
N LYS A 70 5.16 13.42 10.26
CA LYS A 70 5.94 14.19 11.21
C LYS A 70 6.30 15.53 10.56
N ILE A 71 6.00 16.62 11.24
CA ILE A 71 6.28 17.98 10.77
C ILE A 71 7.25 18.62 11.75
N THR A 72 8.30 19.22 11.22
CA THR A 72 9.26 20.07 11.93
C THR A 72 9.25 21.47 11.29
N ALA A 73 10.03 22.40 11.81
CA ALA A 73 10.12 23.75 11.25
C ALA A 73 10.47 23.77 9.76
N ASN A 74 11.32 22.83 9.30
CA ASN A 74 11.89 22.83 7.95
C ASN A 74 11.55 21.58 7.13
N GLN A 75 10.79 20.61 7.68
CA GLN A 75 10.56 19.35 7.03
C GLN A 75 9.19 18.75 7.39
N ALA A 76 8.52 18.19 6.39
CA ALA A 76 7.39 17.29 6.57
C ALA A 76 7.77 15.90 6.06
N SER A 77 7.55 14.88 6.87
CA SER A 77 7.85 13.49 6.53
C SER A 77 6.59 12.64 6.65
N LEU A 78 6.39 11.74 5.67
CA LEU A 78 5.34 10.73 5.68
C LEU A 78 5.99 9.37 5.89
N PHE A 79 5.51 8.57 6.86
CA PHE A 79 6.10 7.28 7.20
C PHE A 79 5.08 6.33 7.85
N PHE A 80 5.47 5.07 8.07
CA PHE A 80 4.67 4.09 8.78
C PHE A 80 5.18 3.93 10.21
N ARG A 81 4.30 4.11 11.21
CA ARG A 81 4.69 4.05 12.64
C ARG A 81 5.32 2.73 13.05
N ARG A 82 4.84 1.60 12.48
CA ARG A 82 5.26 0.26 12.88
C ARG A 82 6.31 -0.26 11.91
N GLN A 83 7.42 -0.79 12.42
CA GLN A 83 8.49 -1.35 11.60
C GLN A 83 7.99 -2.49 10.69
N ALA A 84 7.11 -3.38 11.18
CA ALA A 84 6.54 -4.44 10.38
C ALA A 84 5.73 -3.90 9.19
N GLU A 85 4.98 -2.81 9.39
CA GLU A 85 4.19 -2.20 8.32
C GLU A 85 5.07 -1.42 7.34
N ASN A 86 6.16 -0.82 7.83
CA ASN A 86 7.18 -0.21 6.98
C ASN A 86 7.85 -1.24 6.05
N LYS A 87 8.21 -2.42 6.58
CA LYS A 87 8.72 -3.53 5.76
C LYS A 87 7.71 -3.98 4.69
N LYS A 88 6.44 -4.10 5.04
CA LYS A 88 5.38 -4.45 4.07
C LYS A 88 5.26 -3.39 2.98
N ALA A 89 5.25 -2.11 3.35
CA ALA A 89 5.22 -1.01 2.40
C ALA A 89 6.41 -1.08 1.44
N PHE A 90 7.63 -1.28 1.95
CA PHE A 90 8.83 -1.44 1.14
C PHE A 90 8.72 -2.59 0.12
N PHE A 91 8.21 -3.75 0.53
CA PHE A 91 8.02 -4.88 -0.39
C PHE A 91 6.97 -4.57 -1.47
N HIS A 92 5.91 -3.85 -1.14
CA HIS A 92 4.92 -3.49 -2.16
C HIS A 92 5.39 -2.38 -3.09
N ASP A 93 6.09 -1.39 -2.55
CA ASP A 93 6.45 -0.17 -3.26
C ASP A 93 7.72 -0.30 -4.10
N ILE A 94 8.73 -1.03 -3.60
CA ILE A 94 10.09 -1.03 -4.15
C ILE A 94 10.58 -2.43 -4.51
N ALA A 95 10.62 -3.37 -3.54
CA ALA A 95 11.28 -4.67 -3.73
C ALA A 95 10.44 -5.69 -4.50
N GLY A 96 9.14 -5.48 -4.58
CA GLY A 96 8.17 -6.44 -5.09
C GLY A 96 7.71 -7.47 -4.05
N ALA A 97 6.42 -7.75 -4.04
CA ALA A 97 5.78 -8.69 -3.12
C ALA A 97 5.50 -10.04 -3.77
N GLY A 98 5.57 -11.11 -2.96
CA GLY A 98 5.32 -12.49 -3.37
C GLY A 98 6.41 -13.10 -4.25
N LYS A 99 6.21 -14.36 -4.68
CA LYS A 99 7.18 -15.09 -5.52
C LYS A 99 7.49 -14.39 -6.85
N GLY A 100 6.52 -13.67 -7.42
CA GLY A 100 6.69 -12.92 -8.67
C GLY A 100 7.32 -11.54 -8.50
N ARG A 101 7.68 -11.13 -7.29
CA ARG A 101 8.25 -9.81 -6.98
C ARG A 101 7.49 -8.66 -7.64
N VAL A 102 6.17 -8.67 -7.53
CA VAL A 102 5.31 -7.67 -8.15
C VAL A 102 5.37 -6.36 -7.39
N VAL A 103 5.86 -5.32 -8.04
CA VAL A 103 5.93 -3.96 -7.50
C VAL A 103 4.61 -3.23 -7.75
N ARG A 104 4.12 -2.53 -6.73
CA ARG A 104 2.91 -1.69 -6.79
C ARG A 104 3.21 -0.34 -6.15
N PRO A 105 3.84 0.60 -6.89
CA PRO A 105 4.28 1.88 -6.35
C PRO A 105 3.07 2.70 -5.87
N PHE A 106 3.02 2.98 -4.57
CA PHE A 106 1.91 3.73 -3.97
C PHE A 106 2.36 4.84 -3.01
N PHE A 107 3.62 4.77 -2.55
CA PHE A 107 4.16 5.59 -1.48
C PHE A 107 5.19 6.60 -1.99
N SER A 108 4.75 7.53 -2.81
CA SER A 108 5.51 8.72 -3.19
C SER A 108 4.55 9.83 -3.64
N ILE A 109 5.09 11.01 -3.87
CA ILE A 109 4.36 12.18 -4.34
C ILE A 109 4.61 12.30 -5.85
N ASN A 110 3.55 12.40 -6.64
CA ASN A 110 3.67 12.68 -8.06
C ASN A 110 3.72 14.20 -8.33
N ARG A 111 4.09 14.60 -9.56
CA ARG A 111 4.26 15.99 -9.91
C ARG A 111 3.00 16.85 -9.74
N GLN A 112 1.81 16.27 -9.92
CA GLN A 112 0.55 17.00 -9.71
C GLN A 112 0.33 17.29 -8.23
N GLU A 113 0.59 16.29 -7.36
CA GLU A 113 0.50 16.43 -5.91
C GLU A 113 1.55 17.43 -5.40
N GLU A 114 2.77 17.38 -5.92
CA GLU A 114 3.84 18.36 -5.63
C GLU A 114 3.39 19.78 -5.98
N ASN A 115 2.85 19.99 -7.19
CA ASN A 115 2.33 21.29 -7.61
C ASN A 115 1.18 21.78 -6.72
N GLN A 116 0.33 20.88 -6.23
CA GLN A 116 -0.73 21.24 -5.28
C GLN A 116 -0.16 21.69 -3.93
N ILE A 117 0.85 21.00 -3.42
CA ILE A 117 1.56 21.37 -2.19
C ILE A 117 2.16 22.76 -2.33
N VAL A 118 2.87 23.01 -3.42
CA VAL A 118 3.48 24.33 -3.71
C VAL A 118 2.42 25.43 -3.78
N LYS A 119 1.29 25.19 -4.45
CA LYS A 119 0.18 26.17 -4.51
C LYS A 119 -0.38 26.50 -3.12
N VAL A 120 -0.62 25.47 -2.30
CA VAL A 120 -1.12 25.66 -0.93
C VAL A 120 -0.11 26.43 -0.08
N PHE A 121 1.17 26.11 -0.20
CA PHE A 121 2.26 26.79 0.49
C PHE A 121 2.33 28.27 0.11
N ASN A 122 2.38 28.58 -1.18
CA ASN A 122 2.44 29.97 -1.67
C ASN A 122 1.20 30.78 -1.27
N SER A 123 0.01 30.17 -1.30
CA SER A 123 -1.23 30.82 -0.85
C SER A 123 -1.20 31.15 0.64
N LYS A 124 -0.61 30.30 1.46
CA LYS A 124 -0.49 30.52 2.90
C LYS A 124 0.55 31.59 3.25
N ILE A 125 1.71 31.57 2.59
CA ILE A 125 2.75 32.60 2.77
C ILE A 125 2.23 33.97 2.31
N GLY A 126 1.59 34.04 1.14
CA GLY A 126 1.00 35.30 0.65
C GLY A 126 0.01 35.94 1.61
N LYS A 127 -0.70 35.13 2.42
CA LYS A 127 -1.61 35.64 3.46
C LYS A 127 -0.90 36.13 4.74
N ILE A 128 0.31 35.64 5.01
CA ILE A 128 1.11 36.04 6.18
C ILE A 128 1.88 37.33 5.90
N LEU A 129 2.22 37.59 4.63
CA LEU A 129 2.99 38.75 4.21
C LEU A 129 2.12 39.98 3.84
N GLN A 130 0.82 39.83 3.86
CA GLN A 130 -0.17 40.92 3.74
C GLN A 130 -0.60 41.43 5.11
#